data_257dd238d89721d02f8b059bfb65d56d
#
_entry.id   257dd238d89721d02f8b059bfb65d56d
#
_cell.length_a   1.000
_cell.length_b   1.000
_cell.length_c   1.000
_cell.angle_alpha   90.00
_cell.angle_beta   90.00
_cell.angle_gamma   90.00
#
_symmetry.space_group_name_H-M   'P 1'
#
loop_
_entity.id
_entity.type
_entity.pdbx_description
1 polymer ?
#
loop_
_entity_poly.entity_id
_entity_poly.type
_entity_poly.pdbx_seq_one_letter_code
_entity_poly.pdbx_strand_id
1 'polypeptide(L)'
;MKCVDAKFGDRLLDEMLDRTGVRLSDVAGCESAKEALEEAVILPVMNPKLFSGLRQPVKGILLFGPPGNGKTLLAKAVASESNQVFFNISAASLTSKWVGDAEKTIRSLFQIARNAQPAIIFIDEIDSILCDRSEKDTEVSRRMKTEFLIQFDGATSNPDDRILVIGATNRPYDLDDAVLRRFPKRILLDLPDESARFTLLKTTLVKHNMYEGLDDYDLRRIAQQTEGYSNSDLVALCKEAAMVPVRSIDRKKLASCDESKLRNLRVCSSIKNVANFSERAMC
;
A
#
# COMPACT_ATOMS: atom_id res chain seq x y z
N MET A 1 14.37 -24.51 10.43
CA MET A 1 12.94 -24.90 10.29
C MET A 1 12.40 -25.81 11.41
N LYS A 2 12.96 -25.84 12.61
CA LYS A 2 12.59 -26.86 13.64
C LYS A 2 11.52 -26.40 14.67
N CYS A 3 10.90 -25.24 14.56
CA CYS A 3 9.93 -24.74 15.56
C CYS A 3 8.72 -23.97 14.99
N VAL A 4 8.47 -24.02 13.69
CA VAL A 4 7.23 -23.47 13.11
C VAL A 4 6.32 -24.65 12.81
N ASP A 5 5.09 -24.66 13.34
CA ASP A 5 4.10 -25.65 12.94
C ASP A 5 3.98 -25.61 11.40
N ALA A 6 4.29 -26.71 10.73
CA ALA A 6 4.41 -26.79 9.27
C ALA A 6 3.15 -26.25 8.54
N LYS A 7 1.96 -26.46 9.12
CA LYS A 7 0.69 -25.93 8.60
C LYS A 7 0.58 -24.39 8.61
N PHE A 8 1.24 -23.73 9.57
CA PHE A 8 1.26 -22.27 9.64
C PHE A 8 2.33 -21.68 8.74
N GLY A 9 3.48 -22.37 8.64
CA GLY A 9 4.57 -21.97 7.76
C GLY A 9 4.16 -21.94 6.30
N ASP A 10 3.53 -22.97 5.79
CA ASP A 10 3.12 -23.09 4.38
C ASP A 10 2.09 -22.02 3.98
N ARG A 11 1.12 -21.73 4.85
CA ARG A 11 0.10 -20.70 4.56
C ARG A 11 0.62 -19.26 4.65
N LEU A 12 1.55 -18.99 5.57
CA LEU A 12 2.24 -17.71 5.61
C LEU A 12 3.16 -17.55 4.39
N LEU A 13 3.74 -18.63 3.88
CA LEU A 13 4.53 -18.64 2.66
C LEU A 13 3.69 -18.34 1.42
N ASP A 14 2.43 -18.76 1.37
CA ASP A 14 1.49 -18.42 0.27
C ASP A 14 1.02 -16.95 0.32
N GLU A 15 0.97 -16.33 1.51
CA GLU A 15 0.76 -14.88 1.68
C GLU A 15 2.07 -14.08 1.52
N MET A 16 3.21 -14.78 1.52
CA MET A 16 4.54 -14.24 1.25
C MET A 16 4.78 -14.12 -0.23
N LEU A 17 5.25 -12.99 -0.64
CA LEU A 17 5.92 -12.80 -1.91
C LEU A 17 5.05 -12.60 -3.13
N ASP A 18 4.70 -11.36 -3.30
CA ASP A 18 4.85 -10.81 -4.65
C ASP A 18 6.22 -10.13 -4.75
N ARG A 19 7.13 -10.71 -5.52
CA ARG A 19 8.17 -9.93 -6.20
C ARG A 19 7.43 -9.09 -7.23
N THR A 20 6.62 -8.17 -6.74
CA THR A 20 5.92 -7.21 -7.57
C THR A 20 7.01 -6.35 -8.16
N GLY A 21 7.25 -6.41 -9.45
CA GLY A 21 8.20 -5.53 -10.13
C GLY A 21 7.76 -4.07 -10.13
N VAL A 22 7.10 -3.63 -9.07
CA VAL A 22 6.67 -2.25 -8.81
C VAL A 22 7.90 -1.46 -8.39
N ARG A 23 8.14 -0.34 -9.06
CA ARG A 23 9.22 0.60 -8.73
C ARG A 23 8.66 1.85 -8.07
N LEU A 24 9.49 2.59 -7.36
CA LEU A 24 9.09 3.91 -6.81
C LEU A 24 8.67 4.89 -7.90
N SER A 25 9.24 4.76 -9.11
CA SER A 25 8.82 5.51 -10.29
C SER A 25 7.38 5.24 -10.73
N ASP A 26 6.82 4.08 -10.40
CA ASP A 26 5.45 3.72 -10.75
C ASP A 26 4.41 4.33 -9.79
N VAL A 27 4.87 4.87 -8.66
CA VAL A 27 4.03 5.56 -7.68
C VAL A 27 4.00 7.05 -8.02
N ALA A 28 2.85 7.56 -8.44
CA ALA A 28 2.70 8.97 -8.75
C ALA A 28 2.59 9.82 -7.49
N GLY A 29 3.32 10.93 -7.45
CA GLY A 29 3.33 11.86 -6.31
C GLY A 29 4.01 11.32 -5.06
N CYS A 30 3.72 11.94 -3.91
CA CYS A 30 4.26 11.57 -2.60
C CYS A 30 5.80 11.63 -2.54
N GLU A 31 6.44 12.59 -3.21
CA GLU A 31 7.91 12.67 -3.32
C GLU A 31 8.58 12.71 -1.94
N SER A 32 8.05 13.50 -1.00
CA SER A 32 8.58 13.56 0.37
C SER A 32 8.50 12.21 1.10
N ALA A 33 7.45 11.42 0.83
CA ALA A 33 7.30 10.08 1.40
C ALA A 33 8.28 9.09 0.76
N LYS A 34 8.51 9.19 -0.55
CA LYS A 34 9.51 8.38 -1.27
C LYS A 34 10.90 8.66 -0.73
N GLU A 35 11.31 9.94 -0.68
CA GLU A 35 12.61 10.35 -0.12
C GLU A 35 12.81 9.85 1.32
N ALA A 36 11.77 9.99 2.16
CA ALA A 36 11.83 9.52 3.54
C ALA A 36 11.98 8.00 3.66
N LEU A 37 11.42 7.23 2.72
CA LEU A 37 11.55 5.77 2.67
C LEU A 37 12.88 5.34 2.02
N GLU A 38 13.35 6.06 1.01
CA GLU A 38 14.70 5.84 0.46
C GLU A 38 15.75 6.01 1.54
N GLU A 39 15.70 7.11 2.30
CA GLU A 39 16.60 7.36 3.41
C GLU A 39 16.52 6.28 4.51
N ALA A 40 15.31 5.87 4.88
CA ALA A 40 15.10 4.96 6.00
C ALA A 40 15.35 3.49 5.66
N VAL A 41 15.18 3.08 4.41
CA VAL A 41 15.19 1.66 4.00
C VAL A 41 16.28 1.35 2.97
N ILE A 42 16.34 2.12 1.87
CA ILE A 42 17.20 1.79 0.73
C ILE A 42 18.66 2.16 1.02
N LEU A 43 18.92 3.39 1.49
CA LEU A 43 20.28 3.84 1.76
C LEU A 43 21.01 2.99 2.82
N PRO A 44 20.39 2.54 3.94
CA PRO A 44 21.03 1.65 4.88
C PRO A 44 21.43 0.28 4.31
N VAL A 45 20.67 -0.22 3.34
CA VAL A 45 20.99 -1.48 2.66
C VAL A 45 22.15 -1.28 1.68
N MET A 46 22.17 -0.16 0.97
CA MET A 46 23.24 0.16 0.00
C MET A 46 24.58 0.42 0.68
N ASN A 47 24.59 1.07 1.84
CA ASN A 47 25.84 1.42 2.54
C ASN A 47 25.75 1.26 4.07
N PRO A 48 25.73 0.02 4.59
CA PRO A 48 25.53 -0.26 6.02
C PRO A 48 26.55 0.41 6.93
N LYS A 49 27.78 0.68 6.45
CA LYS A 49 28.86 1.28 7.25
C LYS A 49 28.58 2.73 7.68
N LEU A 50 27.77 3.45 6.92
CA LEU A 50 27.38 4.83 7.26
C LEU A 50 26.28 4.88 8.32
N PHE A 51 25.54 3.80 8.49
CA PHE A 51 24.36 3.72 9.36
C PHE A 51 24.68 2.98 10.66
N SER A 52 25.53 3.60 11.51
CA SER A 52 25.93 3.07 12.81
C SER A 52 25.76 4.10 13.92
N GLY A 53 25.67 3.67 15.16
CA GLY A 53 25.50 4.55 16.33
C GLY A 53 24.18 5.33 16.26
N LEU A 54 24.22 6.66 16.29
CA LEU A 54 23.02 7.52 16.21
C LEU A 54 22.35 7.51 14.85
N ARG A 55 23.00 6.94 13.81
CA ARG A 55 22.45 6.81 12.46
C ARG A 55 21.87 5.43 12.20
N GLN A 56 21.68 4.61 13.22
CA GLN A 56 21.10 3.28 13.05
C GLN A 56 19.73 3.37 12.35
N PRO A 57 19.46 2.48 11.37
CA PRO A 57 18.17 2.46 10.67
C PRO A 57 17.02 2.23 11.65
N VAL A 58 15.92 2.92 11.40
CA VAL A 58 14.70 2.67 12.14
C VAL A 58 14.16 1.30 11.81
N LYS A 59 13.61 0.59 12.78
CA LYS A 59 13.04 -0.75 12.62
C LYS A 59 11.51 -0.74 12.58
N GLY A 60 10.89 0.45 12.73
CA GLY A 60 9.46 0.66 12.63
C GLY A 60 9.13 1.93 11.85
N ILE A 61 8.31 1.81 10.80
CA ILE A 61 7.82 2.91 9.99
C ILE A 61 6.29 2.83 9.96
N LEU A 62 5.62 3.94 10.25
CA LEU A 62 4.16 4.06 10.12
C LEU A 62 3.82 4.92 8.91
N LEU A 63 3.13 4.32 7.93
CA LEU A 63 2.52 5.02 6.81
C LEU A 63 1.09 5.38 7.19
N PHE A 64 0.74 6.65 7.14
CA PHE A 64 -0.61 7.08 7.51
C PHE A 64 -1.16 8.13 6.54
N GLY A 65 -2.47 8.33 6.54
CA GLY A 65 -3.14 9.30 5.69
C GLY A 65 -4.42 8.76 5.06
N PRO A 66 -5.11 9.55 4.22
CA PRO A 66 -6.37 9.17 3.63
C PRO A 66 -6.32 7.84 2.87
N PRO A 67 -7.44 7.09 2.78
CA PRO A 67 -7.50 5.85 2.02
C PRO A 67 -7.29 6.12 0.53
N GLY A 68 -6.84 5.09 -0.20
CA GLY A 68 -6.69 5.17 -1.65
C GLY A 68 -5.43 5.88 -2.17
N ASN A 69 -4.51 6.32 -1.30
CA ASN A 69 -3.29 7.04 -1.70
C ASN A 69 -2.05 6.17 -1.89
N GLY A 70 -2.23 4.85 -1.95
CA GLY A 70 -1.16 3.94 -2.36
C GLY A 70 -0.17 3.55 -1.28
N LYS A 71 -0.53 3.57 0.03
CA LYS A 71 0.33 3.14 1.14
C LYS A 71 0.92 1.75 0.91
N THR A 72 0.07 0.78 0.57
CA THR A 72 0.47 -0.60 0.26
C THR A 72 1.36 -0.68 -0.98
N LEU A 73 1.07 0.11 -2.02
CA LEU A 73 1.85 0.15 -3.25
C LEU A 73 3.24 0.70 -3.02
N LEU A 74 3.36 1.76 -2.22
CA LEU A 74 4.62 2.39 -1.86
C LEU A 74 5.50 1.44 -1.04
N ALA A 75 4.93 0.72 -0.07
CA ALA A 75 5.66 -0.29 0.70
C ALA A 75 6.19 -1.43 -0.19
N LYS A 76 5.39 -1.89 -1.15
CA LYS A 76 5.81 -2.90 -2.15
C LYS A 76 6.95 -2.38 -3.03
N ALA A 77 6.87 -1.14 -3.49
CA ALA A 77 7.91 -0.53 -4.33
C ALA A 77 9.26 -0.46 -3.61
N VAL A 78 9.25 0.00 -2.35
CA VAL A 78 10.45 0.07 -1.50
C VAL A 78 11.06 -1.30 -1.27
N ALA A 79 10.24 -2.32 -0.98
CA ALA A 79 10.71 -3.69 -0.80
C ALA A 79 11.35 -4.26 -2.08
N SER A 80 10.75 -3.98 -3.23
CA SER A 80 11.27 -4.39 -4.53
C SER A 80 12.63 -3.75 -4.83
N GLU A 81 12.79 -2.44 -4.61
CA GLU A 81 14.04 -1.73 -4.87
C GLU A 81 15.15 -2.07 -3.88
N SER A 82 14.80 -2.33 -2.61
CA SER A 82 15.76 -2.74 -1.59
C SER A 82 16.11 -4.24 -1.66
N ASN A 83 15.50 -5.00 -2.56
CA ASN A 83 15.68 -6.46 -2.72
C ASN A 83 15.54 -7.23 -1.40
N GLN A 84 14.59 -6.82 -0.57
CA GLN A 84 14.27 -7.46 0.70
C GLN A 84 13.08 -8.40 0.54
N VAL A 85 13.01 -9.42 1.40
CA VAL A 85 11.85 -10.31 1.47
C VAL A 85 10.66 -9.52 2.02
N PHE A 86 9.54 -9.53 1.31
CA PHE A 86 8.36 -8.73 1.66
C PHE A 86 7.21 -9.60 2.14
N PHE A 87 6.80 -9.40 3.38
CA PHE A 87 5.66 -10.07 3.99
C PHE A 87 4.48 -9.09 4.01
N ASN A 88 3.47 -9.33 3.18
CA ASN A 88 2.28 -8.49 3.10
C ASN A 88 1.14 -9.12 3.89
N ILE A 89 0.77 -8.51 5.01
CA ILE A 89 -0.22 -9.05 5.92
C ILE A 89 -1.33 -8.02 6.13
N SER A 90 -2.57 -8.45 5.94
CA SER A 90 -3.72 -7.69 6.39
C SER A 90 -4.00 -8.01 7.85
N ALA A 91 -4.21 -6.98 8.67
CA ALA A 91 -4.61 -7.15 10.06
C ALA A 91 -5.90 -7.97 10.20
N ALA A 92 -6.83 -7.81 9.25
CA ALA A 92 -8.05 -8.62 9.18
C ALA A 92 -7.76 -10.11 8.98
N SER A 93 -6.70 -10.48 8.27
CA SER A 93 -6.32 -11.89 8.07
C SER A 93 -5.80 -12.53 9.36
N LEU A 94 -5.18 -11.73 10.24
CA LEU A 94 -4.72 -12.20 11.55
C LEU A 94 -5.87 -12.41 12.54
N THR A 95 -6.97 -11.66 12.40
CA THR A 95 -8.12 -11.73 13.33
C THR A 95 -9.18 -12.74 12.92
N SER A 96 -9.51 -12.84 11.63
CA SER A 96 -10.68 -13.60 11.16
C SER A 96 -10.40 -15.09 10.88
N LYS A 97 -9.21 -15.42 10.40
CA LYS A 97 -8.86 -16.80 10.02
C LYS A 97 -8.40 -17.69 11.18
N TRP A 98 -8.11 -17.10 12.37
CA TRP A 98 -7.35 -17.76 13.42
C TRP A 98 -7.90 -17.49 14.82
N VAL A 99 -9.22 -17.60 14.99
CA VAL A 99 -9.85 -17.53 16.32
C VAL A 99 -9.23 -18.61 17.21
N GLY A 100 -8.40 -18.18 18.19
CA GLY A 100 -7.68 -19.05 19.13
C GLY A 100 -6.16 -19.23 18.88
N ASP A 101 -5.64 -18.93 17.66
CA ASP A 101 -4.22 -19.12 17.32
C ASP A 101 -3.51 -17.84 16.82
N ALA A 102 -4.16 -16.67 16.93
CA ALA A 102 -3.63 -15.41 16.43
C ALA A 102 -2.24 -15.05 17.03
N GLU A 103 -2.03 -15.33 18.32
CA GLU A 103 -0.74 -15.13 18.99
C GLU A 103 0.35 -16.02 18.38
N LYS A 104 0.02 -17.27 18.08
CA LYS A 104 0.97 -18.21 17.43
C LYS A 104 1.31 -17.76 16.02
N THR A 105 0.32 -17.22 15.29
CA THR A 105 0.52 -16.69 13.94
C THR A 105 1.49 -15.52 13.95
N ILE A 106 1.32 -14.55 14.86
CA ILE A 106 2.23 -13.41 15.02
C ILE A 106 3.65 -13.89 15.36
N ARG A 107 3.77 -14.82 16.31
CA ARG A 107 5.07 -15.40 16.68
C ARG A 107 5.75 -16.09 15.52
N SER A 108 5.01 -16.91 14.77
CA SER A 108 5.52 -17.61 13.60
C SER A 108 5.95 -16.66 12.50
N LEU A 109 5.19 -15.59 12.24
CA LEU A 109 5.53 -14.56 11.27
C LEU A 109 6.89 -13.92 11.58
N PHE A 110 7.10 -13.43 12.79
CA PHE A 110 8.37 -12.83 13.17
C PHE A 110 9.52 -13.83 13.14
N GLN A 111 9.26 -15.09 13.47
CA GLN A 111 10.27 -16.14 13.41
C GLN A 111 10.66 -16.46 11.95
N ILE A 112 9.70 -16.53 11.04
CA ILE A 112 9.96 -16.72 9.60
C ILE A 112 10.73 -15.52 9.05
N ALA A 113 10.32 -14.29 9.40
CA ALA A 113 11.01 -13.07 8.98
C ALA A 113 12.48 -13.05 9.47
N ARG A 114 12.76 -13.49 10.71
CA ARG A 114 14.15 -13.65 11.22
C ARG A 114 14.97 -14.64 10.40
N ASN A 115 14.36 -15.71 9.91
CA ASN A 115 15.05 -16.70 9.08
C ASN A 115 15.25 -16.25 7.63
N ALA A 116 14.45 -15.30 7.17
CA ALA A 116 14.43 -14.80 5.79
C ALA A 116 15.07 -13.42 5.62
N GLN A 117 15.86 -12.95 6.60
CA GLN A 117 16.49 -11.63 6.57
C GLN A 117 17.40 -11.41 5.35
N PRO A 118 17.48 -10.20 4.80
CA PRO A 118 16.78 -8.98 5.22
C PRO A 118 15.30 -8.99 4.79
N ALA A 119 14.40 -8.56 5.70
CA ALA A 119 12.97 -8.72 5.52
C ALA A 119 12.17 -7.48 5.95
N ILE A 120 11.09 -7.21 5.21
CA ILE A 120 10.08 -6.20 5.55
C ILE A 120 8.78 -6.92 5.91
N ILE A 121 8.23 -6.64 7.09
CA ILE A 121 6.90 -7.05 7.50
C ILE A 121 5.98 -5.84 7.29
N PHE A 122 5.11 -5.90 6.30
CA PHE A 122 4.09 -4.89 6.06
C PHE A 122 2.75 -5.33 6.63
N ILE A 123 2.14 -4.49 7.44
CA ILE A 123 0.84 -4.75 8.07
C ILE A 123 -0.12 -3.65 7.66
N ASP A 124 -1.10 -4.01 6.82
CA ASP A 124 -2.15 -3.09 6.42
C ASP A 124 -3.26 -3.03 7.47
N GLU A 125 -3.90 -1.86 7.58
CA GLU A 125 -4.96 -1.59 8.57
C GLU A 125 -4.55 -1.96 10.00
N ILE A 126 -3.33 -1.56 10.38
CA ILE A 126 -2.72 -1.93 11.66
C ILE A 126 -3.56 -1.46 12.87
N ASP A 127 -4.38 -0.43 12.69
CA ASP A 127 -5.33 0.07 13.68
C ASP A 127 -6.35 -0.98 14.10
N SER A 128 -6.72 -1.92 13.23
CA SER A 128 -7.66 -2.99 13.58
C SER A 128 -7.13 -3.97 14.65
N ILE A 129 -5.80 -4.03 14.83
CA ILE A 129 -5.14 -4.89 15.84
C ILE A 129 -4.61 -4.07 17.02
N LEU A 130 -4.11 -2.86 16.75
CA LEU A 130 -3.32 -2.07 17.68
C LEU A 130 -4.00 -0.76 18.11
N CYS A 131 -5.34 -0.69 18.00
CA CYS A 131 -6.11 0.45 18.50
C CYS A 131 -5.96 0.63 20.02
N ASP A 132 -6.29 1.82 20.49
CA ASP A 132 -6.31 2.14 21.92
C ASP A 132 -7.33 1.26 22.66
N ARG A 133 -7.11 1.10 23.95
CA ARG A 133 -7.91 0.22 24.81
C ARG A 133 -9.34 0.76 24.92
N SER A 134 -10.30 0.08 24.32
CA SER A 134 -11.71 0.32 24.57
C SER A 134 -12.25 -0.69 25.60
N GLU A 135 -13.32 -0.32 26.32
CA GLU A 135 -14.02 -1.25 27.23
C GLU A 135 -14.62 -2.46 26.49
N LYS A 136 -14.71 -2.37 25.15
CA LYS A 136 -15.23 -3.42 24.26
C LYS A 136 -14.15 -4.35 23.71
N ASP A 137 -12.86 -4.12 24.05
CA ASP A 137 -11.79 -4.99 23.57
C ASP A 137 -11.94 -6.39 24.12
N THR A 138 -12.01 -7.36 23.22
CA THR A 138 -12.02 -8.77 23.61
C THR A 138 -10.66 -9.15 24.20
N GLU A 139 -10.66 -10.12 25.11
CA GLU A 139 -9.41 -10.65 25.70
C GLU A 139 -8.44 -11.13 24.62
N VAL A 140 -8.96 -11.64 23.51
CA VAL A 140 -8.18 -12.10 22.34
C VAL A 140 -7.42 -10.93 21.70
N SER A 141 -8.07 -9.78 21.49
CA SER A 141 -7.43 -8.59 20.92
C SER A 141 -6.29 -8.08 21.80
N ARG A 142 -6.50 -8.08 23.14
CA ARG A 142 -5.46 -7.66 24.09
C ARG A 142 -4.24 -8.58 24.08
N ARG A 143 -4.45 -9.89 24.02
CA ARG A 143 -3.37 -10.88 23.95
C ARG A 143 -2.60 -10.74 22.63
N MET A 144 -3.29 -10.59 21.53
CA MET A 144 -2.69 -10.41 20.21
C MET A 144 -1.84 -9.13 20.14
N LYS A 145 -2.34 -8.00 20.67
CA LYS A 145 -1.61 -6.74 20.78
C LYS A 145 -0.34 -6.92 21.63
N THR A 146 -0.46 -7.57 22.76
CA THR A 146 0.68 -7.84 23.67
C THR A 146 1.73 -8.70 22.98
N GLU A 147 1.32 -9.79 22.34
CA GLU A 147 2.24 -10.67 21.61
C GLU A 147 2.94 -9.92 20.46
N PHE A 148 2.21 -9.09 19.70
CA PHE A 148 2.79 -8.27 18.65
C PHE A 148 3.89 -7.34 19.20
N LEU A 149 3.63 -6.64 20.28
CA LEU A 149 4.60 -5.73 20.90
C LEU A 149 5.83 -6.47 21.40
N ILE A 150 5.65 -7.66 22.00
CA ILE A 150 6.76 -8.53 22.45
C ILE A 150 7.63 -8.96 21.27
N GLN A 151 7.01 -9.43 20.18
CA GLN A 151 7.75 -9.89 19.00
C GLN A 151 8.43 -8.73 18.28
N PHE A 152 7.77 -7.56 18.21
CA PHE A 152 8.36 -6.35 17.67
C PHE A 152 9.60 -5.94 18.47
N ASP A 153 9.50 -5.82 19.79
CA ASP A 153 10.62 -5.47 20.65
C ASP A 153 11.75 -6.50 20.54
N GLY A 154 11.42 -7.79 20.47
CA GLY A 154 12.39 -8.85 20.25
C GLY A 154 13.10 -8.77 18.90
N ALA A 155 12.43 -8.32 17.84
CA ALA A 155 13.05 -8.12 16.53
C ALA A 155 13.87 -6.82 16.46
N THR A 156 13.59 -5.84 17.34
CA THR A 156 14.28 -4.55 17.36
C THR A 156 15.45 -4.52 18.34
N SER A 157 15.48 -5.40 19.33
CA SER A 157 16.50 -5.41 20.40
C SER A 157 17.86 -5.89 19.93
N ASN A 158 17.93 -6.76 18.92
CA ASN A 158 19.19 -7.25 18.39
C ASN A 158 19.67 -6.33 17.25
N PRO A 159 20.83 -5.65 17.38
CA PRO A 159 21.36 -4.78 16.33
C PRO A 159 21.60 -5.49 14.99
N ASP A 160 21.89 -6.79 15.04
CA ASP A 160 22.20 -7.59 13.85
C ASP A 160 20.95 -8.02 13.07
N ASP A 161 19.77 -7.96 13.68
CA ASP A 161 18.52 -8.31 13.00
C ASP A 161 18.11 -7.25 11.99
N ARG A 162 18.00 -7.68 10.72
CA ARG A 162 17.62 -6.85 9.57
C ARG A 162 16.15 -7.05 9.23
N ILE A 163 15.28 -6.74 10.21
CA ILE A 163 13.84 -6.79 10.05
C ILE A 163 13.30 -5.38 10.19
N LEU A 164 12.53 -4.94 9.22
CA LEU A 164 11.78 -3.69 9.25
C LEU A 164 10.29 -4.00 9.33
N VAL A 165 9.58 -3.36 10.24
CA VAL A 165 8.12 -3.41 10.30
C VAL A 165 7.55 -2.12 9.74
N ILE A 166 6.69 -2.22 8.73
CA ILE A 166 5.96 -1.09 8.16
C ILE A 166 4.48 -1.29 8.47
N GLY A 167 3.92 -0.42 9.31
CA GLY A 167 2.47 -0.37 9.54
C GLY A 167 1.82 0.64 8.61
N ALA A 168 0.60 0.33 8.13
CA ALA A 168 -0.23 1.28 7.39
C ALA A 168 -1.57 1.46 8.10
N THR A 169 -2.02 2.72 8.20
CA THR A 169 -3.31 3.06 8.80
C THR A 169 -3.96 4.27 8.14
N ASN A 170 -5.27 4.28 8.09
CA ASN A 170 -6.07 5.44 7.74
C ASN A 170 -6.49 6.24 8.99
N ARG A 171 -6.28 5.69 10.20
CA ARG A 171 -6.72 6.23 11.48
C ARG A 171 -5.57 6.30 12.49
N PRO A 172 -4.59 7.18 12.29
CA PRO A 172 -3.41 7.25 13.17
C PRO A 172 -3.75 7.62 14.61
N TYR A 173 -4.86 8.31 14.83
CA TYR A 173 -5.33 8.74 16.15
C TYR A 173 -5.93 7.61 16.99
N ASP A 174 -6.32 6.49 16.35
CA ASP A 174 -6.87 5.33 17.04
C ASP A 174 -5.77 4.41 17.61
N LEU A 175 -4.49 4.68 17.29
CA LEU A 175 -3.37 3.87 17.73
C LEU A 175 -2.93 4.22 19.16
N ASP A 176 -2.68 3.19 19.95
CA ASP A 176 -2.13 3.29 21.31
C ASP A 176 -0.73 3.93 21.30
N ASP A 177 -0.45 4.77 22.30
CA ASP A 177 0.85 5.41 22.50
C ASP A 177 2.02 4.41 22.60
N ALA A 178 1.79 3.24 23.20
CA ALA A 178 2.81 2.20 23.26
C ALA A 178 3.18 1.67 21.87
N VAL A 179 2.21 1.60 20.93
CA VAL A 179 2.43 1.26 19.53
C VAL A 179 3.18 2.38 18.83
N LEU A 180 2.73 3.62 18.99
CA LEU A 180 3.34 4.80 18.34
C LEU A 180 4.82 4.99 18.72
N ARG A 181 5.24 4.58 19.93
CA ARG A 181 6.65 4.60 20.34
C ARG A 181 7.51 3.61 19.56
N ARG A 182 6.95 2.54 19.03
CA ARG A 182 7.65 1.52 18.23
C ARG A 182 7.76 1.90 16.76
N PHE A 183 7.01 2.92 16.35
CA PHE A 183 7.06 3.50 15.01
C PHE A 183 7.62 4.93 15.07
N PRO A 184 8.95 5.09 15.29
CA PRO A 184 9.56 6.41 15.45
C PRO A 184 9.53 7.23 14.15
N LYS A 185 9.59 6.60 12.99
CA LYS A 185 9.42 7.27 11.69
C LYS A 185 7.96 7.17 11.27
N ARG A 186 7.30 8.32 11.11
CA ARG A 186 5.91 8.42 10.68
C ARG A 186 5.86 9.23 9.41
N ILE A 187 5.26 8.67 8.36
CA ILE A 187 5.25 9.24 7.02
C ILE A 187 3.80 9.43 6.59
N LEU A 188 3.44 10.68 6.35
CA LEU A 188 2.12 11.05 5.84
C LEU A 188 2.08 10.83 4.32
N LEU A 189 1.08 10.08 3.85
CA LEU A 189 0.69 10.03 2.45
C LEU A 189 -0.60 10.84 2.30
N ASP A 190 -0.44 12.11 1.97
CA ASP A 190 -1.55 13.02 1.77
C ASP A 190 -2.23 12.82 0.40
N LEU A 191 -3.32 13.53 0.18
CA LEU A 191 -3.97 13.57 -1.14
C LEU A 191 -2.99 14.14 -2.19
N PRO A 192 -3.07 13.66 -3.43
CA PRO A 192 -2.18 14.13 -4.49
C PRO A 192 -2.44 15.61 -4.82
N ASP A 193 -1.38 16.38 -4.98
CA ASP A 193 -1.44 17.73 -5.51
C ASP A 193 -1.79 17.73 -7.02
N GLU A 194 -2.02 18.88 -7.62
CA GLU A 194 -2.40 19.00 -9.04
C GLU A 194 -1.38 18.31 -9.96
N SER A 195 -0.09 18.45 -9.67
CA SER A 195 0.99 17.86 -10.45
C SER A 195 0.98 16.33 -10.38
N ALA A 196 0.79 15.78 -9.19
CA ALA A 196 0.67 14.34 -8.98
C ALA A 196 -0.59 13.77 -9.65
N ARG A 197 -1.73 14.48 -9.56
CA ARG A 197 -2.97 14.09 -10.23
C ARG A 197 -2.79 14.05 -11.75
N PHE A 198 -2.17 15.10 -12.33
CA PHE A 198 -1.84 15.13 -13.74
C PHE A 198 -0.96 13.95 -14.16
N THR A 199 0.12 13.71 -13.41
CA THR A 199 1.06 12.62 -13.68
C THR A 199 0.38 11.25 -13.59
N LEU A 200 -0.47 11.03 -12.58
CA LEU A 200 -1.21 9.77 -12.41
C LEU A 200 -2.19 9.52 -13.56
N LEU A 201 -2.96 10.54 -13.94
CA LEU A 201 -3.90 10.46 -15.06
C LEU A 201 -3.16 10.10 -16.36
N LYS A 202 -2.07 10.83 -16.67
CA LYS A 202 -1.26 10.61 -17.87
C LYS A 202 -0.67 9.21 -17.88
N THR A 203 -0.01 8.79 -16.79
CA THR A 203 0.63 7.47 -16.69
C THR A 203 -0.42 6.35 -16.82
N THR A 204 -1.58 6.50 -16.17
CA THR A 204 -2.66 5.51 -16.25
C THR A 204 -3.19 5.36 -17.68
N LEU A 205 -3.48 6.47 -18.35
CA LEU A 205 -4.00 6.44 -19.72
C LEU A 205 -2.98 5.93 -20.73
N VAL A 206 -1.70 6.31 -20.60
CA VAL A 206 -0.61 5.82 -21.44
C VAL A 206 -0.42 4.31 -21.27
N LYS A 207 -0.38 3.83 -20.03
CA LYS A 207 -0.24 2.39 -19.71
C LYS A 207 -1.31 1.53 -20.36
N HIS A 208 -2.51 2.05 -20.51
CA HIS A 208 -3.65 1.35 -21.12
C HIS A 208 -3.90 1.70 -22.58
N ASN A 209 -2.99 2.40 -23.25
CA ASN A 209 -3.10 2.85 -24.64
C ASN A 209 -4.39 3.69 -24.89
N MET A 210 -4.79 4.48 -23.90
CA MET A 210 -6.02 5.30 -23.95
C MET A 210 -5.72 6.80 -24.01
N TYR A 211 -4.46 7.17 -24.22
CA TYR A 211 -4.03 8.56 -24.27
C TYR A 211 -4.28 9.22 -25.62
N GLU A 212 -4.48 8.45 -26.72
CA GLU A 212 -4.67 8.99 -28.06
C GLU A 212 -5.85 9.96 -28.16
N GLY A 213 -5.58 11.18 -28.67
CA GLY A 213 -6.57 12.23 -28.85
C GLY A 213 -6.86 13.09 -27.63
N LEU A 214 -6.10 12.90 -26.55
CA LEU A 214 -6.02 13.82 -25.41
C LEU A 214 -4.71 14.63 -25.54
N ASP A 215 -4.76 15.89 -25.13
CA ASP A 215 -3.56 16.70 -24.97
C ASP A 215 -3.26 16.96 -23.50
N ASP A 216 -2.07 17.47 -23.22
CA ASP A 216 -1.65 17.78 -21.85
C ASP A 216 -2.50 18.93 -21.24
N TYR A 217 -3.11 19.78 -22.06
CA TYR A 217 -4.01 20.83 -21.62
C TYR A 217 -5.31 20.25 -21.04
N ASP A 218 -5.91 19.28 -21.75
CA ASP A 218 -7.11 18.58 -21.30
C ASP A 218 -6.85 17.90 -19.93
N LEU A 219 -5.70 17.19 -19.81
CA LEU A 219 -5.35 16.50 -18.57
C LEU A 219 -5.09 17.46 -17.40
N ARG A 220 -4.44 18.61 -17.64
CA ARG A 220 -4.26 19.65 -16.61
C ARG A 220 -5.60 20.18 -16.11
N ARG A 221 -6.52 20.45 -17.04
CA ARG A 221 -7.86 20.89 -16.68
C ARG A 221 -8.60 19.85 -15.83
N ILE A 222 -8.48 18.57 -16.15
CA ILE A 222 -9.07 17.48 -15.34
C ILE A 222 -8.39 17.43 -13.98
N ALA A 223 -7.06 17.53 -13.90
CA ALA A 223 -6.33 17.56 -12.65
C ALA A 223 -6.76 18.72 -11.74
N GLN A 224 -7.06 19.89 -12.29
CA GLN A 224 -7.63 21.02 -11.55
C GLN A 224 -9.04 20.73 -11.01
N GLN A 225 -9.89 20.14 -11.85
CA GLN A 225 -11.28 19.84 -11.49
C GLN A 225 -11.42 18.68 -10.50
N THR A 226 -10.37 17.88 -10.29
CA THR A 226 -10.35 16.74 -9.38
C THR A 226 -9.62 17.01 -8.06
N GLU A 227 -9.66 18.27 -7.61
CA GLU A 227 -9.16 18.63 -6.28
C GLU A 227 -9.86 17.79 -5.19
N GLY A 228 -9.06 17.26 -4.23
CA GLY A 228 -9.58 16.41 -3.17
C GLY A 228 -9.76 14.94 -3.54
N TYR A 229 -9.50 14.52 -4.79
CA TYR A 229 -9.57 13.13 -5.19
C TYR A 229 -8.32 12.37 -4.72
N SER A 230 -8.54 11.15 -4.21
CA SER A 230 -7.46 10.21 -3.94
C SER A 230 -6.91 9.58 -5.24
N ASN A 231 -5.77 8.94 -5.17
CA ASN A 231 -5.20 8.20 -6.31
C ASN A 231 -6.17 7.10 -6.81
N SER A 232 -6.88 6.44 -5.91
CA SER A 232 -7.90 5.44 -6.27
C SER A 232 -9.08 6.04 -7.01
N ASP A 233 -9.54 7.24 -6.61
CA ASP A 233 -10.64 7.94 -7.26
C ASP A 233 -10.27 8.35 -8.69
N LEU A 234 -9.04 8.83 -8.89
CA LEU A 234 -8.54 9.18 -10.22
C LEU A 234 -8.43 7.97 -11.14
N VAL A 235 -7.99 6.82 -10.63
CA VAL A 235 -7.98 5.57 -11.39
C VAL A 235 -9.41 5.10 -11.70
N ALA A 236 -10.34 5.23 -10.75
CA ALA A 236 -11.75 4.92 -10.97
C ALA A 236 -12.35 5.85 -12.04
N LEU A 237 -12.02 7.15 -12.01
CA LEU A 237 -12.42 8.10 -13.04
C LEU A 237 -11.94 7.69 -14.44
N CYS A 238 -10.67 7.29 -14.56
CA CYS A 238 -10.13 6.78 -15.82
C CYS A 238 -10.88 5.53 -16.31
N LYS A 239 -11.19 4.59 -15.40
CA LYS A 239 -11.96 3.38 -15.75
C LYS A 239 -13.36 3.71 -16.21
N GLU A 240 -14.07 4.59 -15.50
CA GLU A 240 -15.41 5.03 -15.90
C GLU A 240 -15.39 5.74 -17.25
N ALA A 241 -14.46 6.65 -17.49
CA ALA A 241 -14.29 7.31 -18.77
C ALA A 241 -14.04 6.30 -19.92
N ALA A 242 -13.24 5.27 -19.67
CA ALA A 242 -12.97 4.21 -20.61
C ALA A 242 -14.24 3.38 -20.96
N MET A 243 -15.18 3.27 -20.04
CA MET A 243 -16.43 2.52 -20.24
C MET A 243 -17.51 3.30 -20.99
N VAL A 244 -17.44 4.63 -21.05
CA VAL A 244 -18.46 5.45 -21.71
C VAL A 244 -18.63 5.11 -23.20
N PRO A 245 -17.57 5.00 -24.04
CA PRO A 245 -17.73 4.60 -25.42
C PRO A 245 -18.30 3.19 -25.58
N VAL A 246 -17.98 2.26 -24.67
CA VAL A 246 -18.51 0.90 -24.69
C VAL A 246 -20.03 0.89 -24.43
N ARG A 247 -20.47 1.70 -23.46
CA ARG A 247 -21.91 1.83 -23.12
C ARG A 247 -22.75 2.46 -24.24
N SER A 248 -22.13 3.20 -25.15
CA SER A 248 -22.83 3.79 -26.32
C SER A 248 -23.09 2.79 -27.45
N ILE A 249 -22.48 1.61 -27.42
CA ILE A 249 -22.65 0.58 -28.43
C ILE A 249 -23.92 -0.24 -28.12
N ASP A 250 -24.74 -0.47 -29.15
CA ASP A 250 -25.93 -1.35 -29.04
C ASP A 250 -25.48 -2.77 -28.59
N ARG A 251 -26.12 -3.29 -27.54
CA ARG A 251 -25.83 -4.63 -26.98
C ARG A 251 -25.83 -5.75 -28.02
N LYS A 252 -26.67 -5.66 -29.05
CA LYS A 252 -26.72 -6.63 -30.13
C LYS A 252 -25.49 -6.57 -31.04
N LYS A 253 -24.89 -5.38 -31.18
CA LYS A 253 -23.67 -5.16 -31.97
C LYS A 253 -22.41 -5.50 -31.17
N LEU A 254 -22.47 -5.42 -29.83
CA LEU A 254 -21.32 -5.74 -28.95
C LEU A 254 -20.89 -7.21 -29.06
N ALA A 255 -21.88 -8.13 -29.17
CA ALA A 255 -21.64 -9.58 -29.32
C ALA A 255 -20.98 -9.96 -30.67
N SER A 256 -21.07 -9.07 -31.68
CA SER A 256 -20.53 -9.27 -33.03
C SER A 256 -19.38 -8.28 -33.40
N CYS A 257 -18.90 -7.51 -32.44
CA CYS A 257 -17.82 -6.55 -32.69
C CYS A 257 -16.47 -7.25 -32.80
N ASP A 258 -15.76 -6.96 -33.90
CA ASP A 258 -14.37 -7.36 -34.11
C ASP A 258 -13.44 -6.61 -33.15
N GLU A 259 -12.39 -7.28 -32.65
CA GLU A 259 -11.36 -6.67 -31.77
C GLU A 259 -10.77 -5.37 -32.33
N SER A 260 -10.65 -5.27 -33.66
CA SER A 260 -10.15 -4.07 -34.33
C SER A 260 -11.02 -2.83 -34.15
N LYS A 261 -12.35 -3.02 -34.04
CA LYS A 261 -13.31 -1.93 -33.78
C LYS A 261 -13.32 -1.52 -32.31
N LEU A 262 -13.08 -2.47 -31.39
CA LEU A 262 -12.98 -2.20 -29.96
C LEU A 262 -11.72 -1.40 -29.60
N ARG A 263 -10.59 -1.65 -30.29
CA ARG A 263 -9.33 -0.90 -30.09
C ARG A 263 -9.42 0.58 -30.48
N ASN A 264 -10.36 0.94 -31.36
CA ASN A 264 -10.55 2.33 -31.83
C ASN A 264 -11.54 3.14 -30.98
N LEU A 265 -12.03 2.61 -29.85
CA LEU A 265 -12.89 3.34 -28.93
C LEU A 265 -12.07 4.37 -28.16
N ARG A 266 -12.17 5.64 -28.53
CA ARG A 266 -11.43 6.73 -27.94
C ARG A 266 -12.10 7.26 -26.68
N VAL A 267 -11.31 7.46 -25.64
CA VAL A 267 -11.74 7.99 -24.32
C VAL A 267 -11.91 9.52 -24.32
N CYS A 268 -11.39 10.19 -25.36
CA CYS A 268 -11.20 11.64 -25.45
C CYS A 268 -12.40 12.51 -25.07
N SER A 269 -13.61 12.18 -25.53
CA SER A 269 -14.79 12.99 -25.25
C SER A 269 -15.40 12.73 -23.89
N SER A 270 -15.15 11.56 -23.33
CA SER A 270 -15.77 11.08 -22.09
C SER A 270 -15.10 11.65 -20.86
N ILE A 271 -13.78 11.70 -20.84
CA ILE A 271 -13.01 12.20 -19.69
C ILE A 271 -13.09 13.73 -19.55
N LYS A 272 -13.36 14.45 -20.66
CA LYS A 272 -13.53 15.91 -20.67
C LYS A 272 -14.77 16.38 -19.89
N ASN A 273 -15.75 15.50 -19.70
CA ASN A 273 -16.99 15.80 -18.98
C ASN A 273 -16.97 15.30 -17.52
N VAL A 274 -15.88 15.55 -16.79
CA VAL A 274 -15.66 15.12 -15.41
C VAL A 274 -16.79 15.57 -14.46
N ALA A 275 -17.42 16.73 -14.72
CA ALA A 275 -18.52 17.24 -13.91
C ALA A 275 -19.72 16.25 -13.81
N ASN A 276 -19.92 15.40 -14.84
CA ASN A 276 -20.97 14.39 -14.83
C ASN A 276 -20.62 13.10 -14.10
N PHE A 277 -19.35 12.95 -13.66
CA PHE A 277 -18.86 11.76 -12.98
C PHE A 277 -18.81 11.91 -11.46
N SER A 278 -18.64 13.13 -10.95
CA SER A 278 -18.57 13.41 -9.51
C SER A 278 -19.86 12.99 -8.76
N GLU A 279 -21.02 13.10 -9.40
CA GLU A 279 -22.29 12.68 -8.81
C GLU A 279 -22.50 11.15 -8.82
N ARG A 280 -21.83 10.41 -9.73
CA ARG A 280 -22.00 8.95 -9.87
C ARG A 280 -20.93 8.13 -9.14
N ALA A 281 -19.79 8.72 -8.79
CA ALA A 281 -18.69 8.03 -8.10
C ALA A 281 -18.80 8.13 -6.57
N MET A 282 -19.71 8.97 -6.04
CA MET A 282 -19.97 9.12 -4.60
C MET A 282 -21.24 8.39 -4.12
N CYS A 283 -21.86 7.55 -4.95
CA CYS A 283 -22.92 6.61 -4.58
C CYS A 283 -22.39 5.13 -4.58
#